data_7d554f805b05f792cc802bf118650878
#
_entry.id   7d554f805b05f792cc802bf118650878
#
_cell.length_a   1.000
_cell.length_b   1.000
_cell.length_c   1.000
_cell.angle_alpha   90.00
_cell.angle_beta   90.00
_cell.angle_gamma   90.00
#
_symmetry.space_group_name_H-M   'P 1'
#
loop_
_entity.id
_entity.type
_entity.pdbx_description
1 polymer ?
#
loop_
_entity_poly.entity_id
_entity_poly.type
_entity_poly.pdbx_seq_one_letter_code
_entity_poly.pdbx_strand_id
1 'polypeptide(L)'
;MRPLSFVLVVTLALIAAGCGARSTAPYTAAGTVACLKSKGFTGVTTDPVKVGFIAGFADNGGVFAVAPASKNTVTIAFAGDTAGAKGTEDAFRAHASAFYKKHMSDIMQSKRNAVLVWTTSPTQDQISTAIACLAS
;
A
#
# COMPACT_ATOMS: atom_id res chain seq x y z
N MET A 1 -71.61 10.92 -17.51
CA MET A 1 -70.35 11.65 -17.38
C MET A 1 -69.53 11.00 -16.29
N ARG A 2 -68.46 10.29 -16.64
CA ARG A 2 -67.56 9.60 -15.69
C ARG A 2 -66.25 10.42 -15.60
N PRO A 3 -65.79 10.80 -14.43
CA PRO A 3 -64.46 11.39 -14.29
C PRO A 3 -63.39 10.30 -14.30
N LEU A 4 -62.42 10.42 -15.16
CA LEU A 4 -61.18 9.64 -15.14
C LEU A 4 -60.29 10.12 -14.00
N SER A 5 -60.08 9.22 -13.03
CA SER A 5 -59.06 9.40 -11.98
C SER A 5 -57.68 9.07 -12.56
N PHE A 6 -56.84 10.09 -12.74
CA PHE A 6 -55.42 9.92 -13.02
C PHE A 6 -54.70 9.51 -11.74
N VAL A 7 -54.23 8.27 -11.69
CA VAL A 7 -53.34 7.81 -10.66
C VAL A 7 -51.93 8.18 -11.05
N LEU A 8 -51.36 9.17 -10.38
CA LEU A 8 -49.97 9.59 -10.53
C LEU A 8 -49.09 8.61 -9.73
N VAL A 9 -48.42 7.68 -10.43
CA VAL A 9 -47.41 6.79 -9.79
C VAL A 9 -46.12 7.57 -9.71
N VAL A 10 -45.78 8.06 -8.51
CA VAL A 10 -44.49 8.64 -8.20
C VAL A 10 -43.53 7.50 -7.88
N THR A 11 -42.69 7.13 -8.85
CA THR A 11 -41.55 6.22 -8.64
C THR A 11 -40.44 6.96 -7.92
N LEU A 12 -40.31 6.70 -6.61
CA LEU A 12 -39.18 7.18 -5.81
C LEU A 12 -37.93 6.36 -6.19
N ALA A 13 -37.05 6.92 -7.01
CA ALA A 13 -35.72 6.35 -7.27
C ALA A 13 -34.87 6.54 -6.02
N LEU A 14 -34.67 5.48 -5.22
CA LEU A 14 -33.64 5.44 -4.17
C LEU A 14 -32.27 5.45 -4.85
N ILE A 15 -31.63 6.61 -4.89
CA ILE A 15 -30.21 6.72 -5.19
C ILE A 15 -29.49 6.22 -3.95
N ALA A 16 -29.09 4.94 -3.94
CA ALA A 16 -28.15 4.41 -2.98
C ALA A 16 -26.80 5.08 -3.23
N ALA A 17 -26.54 6.20 -2.55
CA ALA A 17 -25.20 6.75 -2.42
C ALA A 17 -24.37 5.71 -1.68
N GLY A 18 -23.70 4.83 -2.43
CA GLY A 18 -22.70 3.92 -1.91
C GLY A 18 -21.55 4.73 -1.35
N CYS A 19 -21.61 5.09 -0.07
CA CYS A 19 -20.41 5.44 0.67
C CYS A 19 -19.48 4.24 0.57
N GLY A 20 -18.48 4.32 -0.31
CA GLY A 20 -17.43 3.33 -0.41
C GLY A 20 -16.78 3.20 0.97
N ALA A 21 -17.20 2.21 1.74
CA ALA A 21 -16.55 1.88 3.00
C ALA A 21 -15.09 1.61 2.67
N ARG A 22 -14.19 2.51 3.13
CA ARG A 22 -12.75 2.27 3.01
C ARG A 22 -12.47 0.96 3.70
N SER A 23 -11.97 -0.02 2.97
CA SER A 23 -11.59 -1.31 3.53
C SER A 23 -10.68 -1.07 4.73
N THR A 24 -11.07 -1.60 5.90
CA THR A 24 -10.24 -1.59 7.11
C THR A 24 -9.30 -2.79 7.14
N ALA A 25 -9.45 -3.72 6.18
CA ALA A 25 -8.59 -4.89 6.07
C ALA A 25 -7.13 -4.48 5.88
N PRO A 26 -6.17 -5.19 6.49
CA PRO A 26 -4.75 -4.89 6.33
C PRO A 26 -4.31 -5.02 4.87
N TYR A 27 -3.35 -4.21 4.45
CA TYR A 27 -2.71 -4.35 3.16
C TYR A 27 -1.93 -5.67 3.09
N THR A 28 -1.84 -6.25 1.89
CA THR A 28 -1.13 -7.50 1.65
C THR A 28 -0.18 -7.39 0.46
N ALA A 29 0.84 -8.25 0.44
CA ALA A 29 1.72 -8.35 -0.72
C ALA A 29 0.94 -8.73 -1.98
N ALA A 30 0.05 -9.71 -1.89
CA ALA A 30 -0.75 -10.20 -3.02
C ALA A 30 -1.64 -9.09 -3.62
N GLY A 31 -2.31 -8.29 -2.79
CA GLY A 31 -3.16 -7.19 -3.24
C GLY A 31 -2.37 -6.08 -3.94
N THR A 32 -1.10 -5.87 -3.54
CA THR A 32 -0.27 -4.75 -3.99
C THR A 32 0.49 -5.01 -5.30
N VAL A 33 0.90 -6.26 -5.57
CA VAL A 33 1.79 -6.64 -6.69
C VAL A 33 1.26 -6.20 -8.06
N ALA A 34 -0.02 -6.46 -8.35
CA ALA A 34 -0.60 -6.16 -9.66
C ALA A 34 -0.60 -4.66 -9.97
N CYS A 35 -0.92 -3.84 -8.98
CA CYS A 35 -0.89 -2.38 -9.11
C CYS A 35 0.54 -1.87 -9.36
N LEU A 36 1.53 -2.30 -8.58
CA LEU A 36 2.92 -1.88 -8.79
C LEU A 36 3.39 -2.17 -10.21
N LYS A 37 3.11 -3.38 -10.73
CA LYS A 37 3.43 -3.74 -12.13
C LYS A 37 2.74 -2.81 -13.13
N SER A 38 1.46 -2.51 -12.93
CA SER A 38 0.70 -1.62 -13.82
C SER A 38 1.20 -0.16 -13.79
N LYS A 39 1.83 0.25 -12.70
CA LYS A 39 2.45 1.56 -12.53
C LYS A 39 3.91 1.64 -13.01
N GLY A 40 4.39 0.60 -13.69
CA GLY A 40 5.72 0.59 -14.30
C GLY A 40 6.86 0.20 -13.35
N PHE A 41 6.55 -0.27 -12.13
CA PHE A 41 7.58 -0.90 -11.31
C PHE A 41 8.02 -2.22 -11.95
N THR A 42 9.32 -2.46 -11.97
CA THR A 42 9.93 -3.67 -12.54
C THR A 42 10.52 -4.56 -11.46
N GLY A 43 10.83 -5.82 -11.79
CA GLY A 43 11.38 -6.77 -10.83
C GLY A 43 10.47 -7.03 -9.62
N VAL A 44 9.16 -6.76 -9.74
CA VAL A 44 8.19 -6.92 -8.64
C VAL A 44 8.08 -8.39 -8.25
N THR A 45 8.47 -8.70 -7.01
CA THR A 45 8.48 -10.05 -6.48
C THR A 45 8.11 -10.09 -5.00
N THR A 46 7.53 -11.21 -4.57
CA THR A 46 7.26 -11.52 -3.16
C THR A 46 8.25 -12.53 -2.58
N ASP A 47 9.32 -12.86 -3.31
CA ASP A 47 10.36 -13.78 -2.85
C ASP A 47 11.02 -13.22 -1.57
N PRO A 48 10.96 -13.95 -0.43
CA PRO A 48 11.54 -13.47 0.84
C PRO A 48 13.04 -13.16 0.75
N VAL A 49 13.78 -13.85 -0.11
CA VAL A 49 15.23 -13.61 -0.32
C VAL A 49 15.45 -12.23 -0.93
N LYS A 50 14.60 -11.82 -1.87
CA LYS A 50 14.65 -10.48 -2.50
C LYS A 50 14.11 -9.39 -1.59
N VAL A 51 13.04 -9.67 -0.85
CA VAL A 51 12.48 -8.77 0.18
C VAL A 51 13.48 -8.56 1.32
N GLY A 52 14.28 -9.58 1.65
CA GLY A 52 15.39 -9.48 2.60
C GLY A 52 14.95 -9.40 4.06
N PHE A 53 15.77 -8.76 4.90
CA PHE A 53 15.61 -8.72 6.36
C PHE A 53 14.19 -8.30 6.81
N ILE A 54 13.60 -7.34 6.14
CA ILE A 54 12.26 -6.81 6.50
C ILE A 54 11.15 -7.87 6.30
N ALA A 55 11.40 -8.91 5.49
CA ALA A 55 10.44 -10.01 5.29
C ALA A 55 10.14 -10.77 6.59
N GLY A 56 11.06 -10.77 7.56
CA GLY A 56 10.86 -11.39 8.87
C GLY A 56 9.76 -10.72 9.71
N PHE A 57 9.29 -9.54 9.33
CA PHE A 57 8.22 -8.78 10.00
C PHE A 57 6.97 -8.67 9.14
N ALA A 58 6.88 -9.44 8.07
CA ALA A 58 5.85 -9.33 7.05
C ALA A 58 4.76 -10.41 7.21
N ASP A 59 3.93 -10.31 8.24
CA ASP A 59 2.85 -11.27 8.52
C ASP A 59 1.89 -11.42 7.33
N ASN A 60 1.67 -10.34 6.57
CA ASN A 60 0.85 -10.31 5.34
C ASN A 60 1.71 -10.26 4.06
N GLY A 61 2.94 -10.79 4.14
CA GLY A 61 3.90 -10.85 3.05
C GLY A 61 4.72 -9.59 2.84
N GLY A 62 5.69 -9.67 1.94
CA GLY A 62 6.55 -8.57 1.55
C GLY A 62 6.67 -8.46 0.03
N VAL A 63 7.03 -7.28 -0.46
CA VAL A 63 7.25 -7.01 -1.89
C VAL A 63 8.57 -6.29 -2.07
N PHE A 64 9.37 -6.73 -3.03
CA PHE A 64 10.49 -5.99 -3.58
C PHE A 64 10.12 -5.47 -4.98
N ALA A 65 10.51 -4.24 -5.30
CA ALA A 65 10.28 -3.65 -6.62
C ALA A 65 11.33 -2.60 -6.96
N VAL A 66 11.57 -2.40 -8.25
CA VAL A 66 12.41 -1.31 -8.79
C VAL A 66 11.50 -0.21 -9.31
N ALA A 67 11.72 1.01 -8.88
CA ALA A 67 10.88 2.15 -9.25
C ALA A 67 11.02 2.52 -10.73
N PRO A 68 9.95 3.05 -11.37
CA PRO A 68 9.97 3.47 -12.77
C PRO A 68 11.07 4.48 -13.05
N ALA A 69 11.67 4.38 -14.24
CA ALA A 69 12.69 5.32 -14.76
C ALA A 69 13.87 5.59 -13.81
N SER A 70 14.14 4.69 -12.88
CA SER A 70 15.23 4.82 -11.92
C SER A 70 15.84 3.46 -11.57
N LYS A 71 16.95 3.50 -10.81
CA LYS A 71 17.53 2.29 -10.19
C LYS A 71 17.14 2.19 -8.71
N ASN A 72 16.33 3.12 -8.20
CA ASN A 72 15.90 3.08 -6.81
C ASN A 72 14.98 1.88 -6.58
N THR A 73 15.19 1.18 -5.50
CA THR A 73 14.37 0.03 -5.14
C THR A 73 13.56 0.31 -3.89
N VAL A 74 12.40 -0.29 -3.81
CA VAL A 74 11.57 -0.28 -2.60
C VAL A 74 11.34 -1.71 -2.13
N THR A 75 11.46 -1.88 -0.84
CA THR A 75 11.04 -3.09 -0.14
C THR A 75 9.87 -2.73 0.76
N ILE A 76 8.76 -3.46 0.67
CA ILE A 76 7.55 -3.22 1.43
C ILE A 76 7.29 -4.43 2.31
N ALA A 77 7.19 -4.24 3.62
CA ALA A 77 6.72 -5.26 4.55
C ALA A 77 5.28 -4.95 4.96
N PHE A 78 4.43 -5.97 4.96
CA PHE A 78 3.03 -5.87 5.39
C PHE A 78 2.87 -6.62 6.70
N ALA A 79 2.91 -5.89 7.81
CA ALA A 79 2.68 -6.44 9.14
C ALA A 79 1.20 -6.85 9.34
N GLY A 80 0.88 -7.53 10.41
CA GLY A 80 -0.49 -7.91 10.75
C GLY A 80 -1.40 -6.70 11.00
N ASP A 81 -0.84 -5.67 11.63
CA ASP A 81 -1.56 -4.44 11.99
C ASP A 81 -0.60 -3.23 12.08
N THR A 82 -1.13 -2.10 12.51
CA THR A 82 -0.35 -0.86 12.69
C THR A 82 0.71 -0.98 13.81
N ALA A 83 0.45 -1.73 14.85
CA ALA A 83 1.42 -1.95 15.93
C ALA A 83 2.58 -2.81 15.43
N GLY A 84 2.30 -3.85 14.64
CA GLY A 84 3.31 -4.65 13.94
C GLY A 84 4.15 -3.82 12.97
N ALA A 85 3.55 -2.89 12.22
CA ALA A 85 4.28 -1.95 11.36
C ALA A 85 5.26 -1.09 12.18
N LYS A 86 4.82 -0.57 13.33
CA LYS A 86 5.71 0.18 14.24
C LYS A 86 6.88 -0.68 14.71
N GLY A 87 6.63 -1.94 15.09
CA GLY A 87 7.69 -2.89 15.45
C GLY A 87 8.68 -3.14 14.30
N THR A 88 8.19 -3.22 13.06
CA THR A 88 9.02 -3.34 11.85
C THR A 88 9.92 -2.12 11.66
N GLU A 89 9.37 -0.91 11.82
CA GLU A 89 10.17 0.33 11.75
C GLU A 89 11.28 0.34 12.81
N ASP A 90 10.94 0.03 14.06
CA ASP A 90 11.88 0.05 15.17
C ASP A 90 13.00 -0.99 14.96
N ALA A 91 12.66 -2.19 14.50
CA ALA A 91 13.64 -3.22 14.16
C ALA A 91 14.56 -2.78 13.01
N PHE A 92 14.00 -2.16 11.94
CA PHE A 92 14.82 -1.64 10.86
C PHE A 92 15.76 -0.54 11.34
N ARG A 93 15.28 0.41 12.15
CA ARG A 93 16.11 1.47 12.75
C ARG A 93 17.24 0.89 13.61
N ALA A 94 16.95 -0.13 14.40
CA ALA A 94 17.94 -0.75 15.27
C ALA A 94 19.07 -1.45 14.50
N HIS A 95 18.72 -2.15 13.41
CA HIS A 95 19.63 -3.02 12.66
C HIS A 95 20.20 -2.41 11.38
N ALA A 96 19.69 -1.25 10.94
CA ALA A 96 20.19 -0.56 9.76
C ALA A 96 21.67 -0.16 9.90
N SER A 97 22.39 -0.15 8.77
CA SER A 97 23.77 0.35 8.73
C SER A 97 23.83 1.84 9.07
N ALA A 98 25.01 2.32 9.43
CA ALA A 98 25.23 3.74 9.75
C ALA A 98 24.81 4.68 8.61
N PHE A 99 24.98 4.25 7.37
CA PHE A 99 24.51 4.99 6.19
C PHE A 99 22.99 5.17 6.20
N TYR A 100 22.24 4.08 6.32
CA TYR A 100 20.78 4.13 6.34
C TYR A 100 20.23 4.87 7.57
N LYS A 101 20.88 4.73 8.73
CA LYS A 101 20.46 5.46 9.96
C LYS A 101 20.44 6.97 9.75
N LYS A 102 21.38 7.53 8.99
CA LYS A 102 21.45 8.98 8.70
C LYS A 102 20.33 9.46 7.77
N HIS A 103 19.80 8.57 6.93
CA HIS A 103 18.79 8.90 5.91
C HIS A 103 17.41 8.29 6.20
N MET A 104 17.20 7.79 7.42
CA MET A 104 16.02 7.02 7.78
C MET A 104 14.71 7.76 7.52
N SER A 105 14.66 9.06 7.81
CA SER A 105 13.49 9.91 7.55
C SER A 105 13.14 10.03 6.07
N ASP A 106 14.14 9.91 5.21
CA ASP A 106 13.98 10.12 3.77
C ASP A 106 13.60 8.82 3.05
N ILE A 107 14.14 7.68 3.55
CA ILE A 107 14.02 6.38 2.87
C ILE A 107 12.94 5.47 3.45
N MET A 108 12.38 5.77 4.63
CA MET A 108 11.38 4.91 5.26
C MET A 108 10.07 5.66 5.44
N GLN A 109 8.98 5.10 4.90
CA GLN A 109 7.62 5.58 5.07
C GLN A 109 6.73 4.45 5.56
N SER A 110 5.70 4.79 6.30
CA SER A 110 4.71 3.83 6.79
C SER A 110 3.29 4.28 6.48
N LYS A 111 2.44 3.33 6.15
CA LYS A 111 1.03 3.54 5.90
C LYS A 111 0.23 2.38 6.46
N ARG A 112 -0.51 2.59 7.53
CA ARG A 112 -1.26 1.55 8.24
C ARG A 112 -0.32 0.41 8.65
N ASN A 113 -0.53 -0.80 8.13
CA ASN A 113 0.29 -1.99 8.39
C ASN A 113 1.46 -2.18 7.40
N ALA A 114 1.67 -1.26 6.45
CA ALA A 114 2.77 -1.34 5.49
C ALA A 114 3.94 -0.44 5.88
N VAL A 115 5.16 -0.96 5.79
CA VAL A 115 6.42 -0.23 5.94
C VAL A 115 7.20 -0.33 4.64
N LEU A 116 7.47 0.82 4.03
CA LEU A 116 8.24 0.95 2.80
C LEU A 116 9.66 1.41 3.14
N VAL A 117 10.66 0.72 2.61
CA VAL A 117 12.07 1.10 2.76
C VAL A 117 12.70 1.19 1.37
N TRP A 118 13.26 2.34 1.06
CA TRP A 118 13.92 2.64 -0.20
C TRP A 118 15.44 2.50 -0.09
N THR A 119 16.10 2.17 -1.18
CA THR A 119 17.58 2.08 -1.21
C THR A 119 18.22 3.47 -1.16
N THR A 120 17.60 4.45 -1.81
CA THR A 120 18.00 5.86 -1.77
C THR A 120 16.77 6.73 -1.55
N SER A 121 16.95 8.01 -1.21
CA SER A 121 15.82 8.93 -1.03
C SER A 121 14.92 8.95 -2.27
N PRO A 122 13.66 8.52 -2.15
CA PRO A 122 12.74 8.47 -3.27
C PRO A 122 12.22 9.87 -3.63
N THR A 123 11.75 10.03 -4.86
CA THR A 123 10.99 11.22 -5.24
C THR A 123 9.58 11.15 -4.65
N GLN A 124 8.92 12.31 -4.54
CA GLN A 124 7.52 12.35 -4.06
C GLN A 124 6.59 11.52 -4.95
N ASP A 125 6.83 11.48 -6.26
CA ASP A 125 6.05 10.66 -7.20
C ASP A 125 6.24 9.15 -6.96
N GLN A 126 7.45 8.73 -6.65
CA GLN A 126 7.74 7.34 -6.31
C GLN A 126 7.01 6.93 -5.03
N ILE A 127 7.06 7.77 -3.99
CA ILE A 127 6.36 7.54 -2.72
C ILE A 127 4.85 7.45 -2.95
N SER A 128 4.26 8.48 -3.59
CA SER A 128 2.82 8.58 -3.78
C SER A 128 2.29 7.42 -4.64
N THR A 129 3.03 7.03 -5.68
CA THR A 129 2.65 5.91 -6.55
C THR A 129 2.71 4.57 -5.80
N ALA A 130 3.78 4.32 -5.03
CA ALA A 130 3.88 3.10 -4.24
C ALA A 130 2.79 3.01 -3.17
N ILE A 131 2.52 4.11 -2.46
CA ILE A 131 1.46 4.17 -1.44
C ILE A 131 0.07 3.99 -2.06
N ALA A 132 -0.19 4.55 -3.25
CA ALA A 132 -1.47 4.39 -3.95
C ALA A 132 -1.73 2.94 -4.38
N CYS A 133 -0.67 2.12 -4.51
CA CYS A 133 -0.78 0.70 -4.85
C CYS A 133 -1.04 -0.22 -3.65
N LEU A 134 -0.97 0.28 -2.41
CA LEU A 134 -1.20 -0.55 -1.22
C LEU A 134 -2.65 -1.01 -1.18
N ALA A 135 -2.89 -2.34 -1.20
CA ALA A 135 -4.21 -2.95 -1.22
C ALA A 135 -4.28 -4.20 -0.32
N SER A 136 -5.50 -4.55 0.07
CA SER A 136 -5.82 -5.72 0.91
C SER A 136 -5.92 -7.00 0.08
#